data_9715272a88584c6a66e677eeffb34270
#
_entry.id   9715272a88584c6a66e677eeffb34270
#
_cell.length_a   1.000
_cell.length_b   1.000
_cell.length_c   1.000
_cell.angle_alpha   90.00
_cell.angle_beta   90.00
_cell.angle_gamma   90.00
#
_symmetry.space_group_name_H-M   'P 1'
#
loop_
_entity.id
_entity.type
_entity.pdbx_description
1 polymer ?
#
loop_
_entity_poly.entity_id
_entity_poly.type
_entity_poly.pdbx_seq_one_letter_code
_entity_poly.pdbx_strand_id
1 'polypeptide(L)'
;MKELRHIFIALFLAIATSTWAQRISLLDGEQVYPIQSQQTQTEVKPGWKIVDLQLKSKWAKYLWGTKSKQLIDTPSPQFIIDTDSLVLSDLVLIKLKTKKEYRSIPKPLLQDNKCIHVDLSTFSISAYRKDYFLIQPVTPLEPGEYIFTFTTLSPVGDFFDWIVWPFSIAPQNAD
;
A
#
# COMPACT_ATOMS: atom_id res chain seq x y z
N MET A 1 33.58 25.92 10.12
CA MET A 1 32.68 25.25 11.11
C MET A 1 31.19 25.40 10.81
N LYS A 2 30.69 26.43 10.14
CA LYS A 2 29.27 26.57 9.76
C LYS A 2 28.85 25.56 8.66
N GLU A 3 29.68 25.35 7.67
CA GLU A 3 29.43 24.43 6.56
C GLU A 3 29.27 22.98 7.03
N LEU A 4 30.09 22.52 7.97
CA LEU A 4 30.04 21.16 8.51
C LEU A 4 28.70 20.87 9.22
N ARG A 5 28.13 21.90 9.87
CA ARG A 5 26.83 21.80 10.59
C ARG A 5 25.65 21.59 9.65
N HIS A 6 25.68 22.20 8.46
CA HIS A 6 24.63 22.03 7.46
C HIS A 6 24.68 20.67 6.79
N ILE A 7 25.87 20.10 6.57
CA ILE A 7 26.05 18.75 6.05
C ILE A 7 25.54 17.71 7.03
N PHE A 8 25.80 17.86 8.35
CA PHE A 8 25.27 16.95 9.36
C PHE A 8 23.75 17.01 9.50
N ILE A 9 23.13 18.20 9.41
CA ILE A 9 21.67 18.34 9.46
C ILE A 9 21.02 17.73 8.23
N ALA A 10 21.59 17.92 7.04
CA ALA A 10 21.10 17.32 5.81
C ALA A 10 21.22 15.78 5.82
N LEU A 11 22.32 15.24 6.36
CA LEU A 11 22.53 13.80 6.51
C LEU A 11 21.56 13.18 7.54
N PHE A 12 21.29 13.88 8.64
CA PHE A 12 20.33 13.43 9.66
C PHE A 12 18.89 13.44 9.14
N LEU A 13 18.50 14.45 8.36
CA LEU A 13 17.19 14.51 7.70
C LEU A 13 17.02 13.40 6.65
N ALA A 14 18.08 13.06 5.92
CA ALA A 14 18.03 11.96 4.94
C ALA A 14 17.88 10.58 5.61
N ILE A 15 18.43 10.40 6.82
CA ILE A 15 18.31 9.14 7.57
C ILE A 15 16.94 9.03 8.25
N ALA A 16 16.34 10.14 8.70
CA ALA A 16 15.04 10.15 9.36
C ALA A 16 13.86 9.80 8.41
N THR A 17 14.01 10.01 7.12
CA THR A 17 12.97 9.67 6.12
C THR A 17 12.92 8.20 5.73
N SER A 18 13.91 7.39 6.10
CA SER A 18 14.02 5.99 5.66
C SER A 18 13.29 4.99 6.58
N THR A 19 12.89 5.37 7.78
CA THR A 19 12.30 4.43 8.76
C THR A 19 10.88 3.97 8.43
N TRP A 20 10.15 4.68 7.58
CA TRP A 20 8.81 4.28 7.11
C TRP A 20 8.83 3.51 5.78
N ALA A 21 9.97 3.48 5.10
CA ALA A 21 10.05 3.03 3.71
C ALA A 21 10.08 1.51 3.53
N GLN A 22 10.46 0.72 4.54
CA GLN A 22 10.79 -0.71 4.36
C GLN A 22 9.99 -1.66 5.25
N ARG A 23 8.71 -1.39 5.46
CA ARG A 23 7.86 -2.24 6.31
C ARG A 23 7.34 -3.49 5.63
N ILE A 24 7.34 -3.51 4.29
CA ILE A 24 6.85 -4.65 3.52
C ILE A 24 7.89 -5.03 2.48
N SER A 25 8.26 -6.30 2.48
CA SER A 25 9.21 -6.88 1.53
C SER A 25 8.60 -8.13 0.88
N LEU A 26 8.92 -8.36 -0.37
CA LEU A 26 8.67 -9.61 -1.08
C LEU A 26 9.78 -10.62 -0.72
N LEU A 27 9.40 -11.84 -0.39
CA LEU A 27 10.31 -12.98 -0.28
C LEU A 27 10.20 -13.82 -1.56
N ASP A 28 11.29 -13.93 -2.30
CA ASP A 28 11.38 -14.73 -3.51
C ASP A 28 12.55 -15.73 -3.34
N GLY A 29 12.20 -16.99 -3.07
CA GLY A 29 13.17 -17.98 -2.62
C GLY A 29 13.86 -17.57 -1.33
N GLU A 30 15.18 -17.35 -1.38
CA GLU A 30 15.98 -16.87 -0.24
C GLU A 30 16.24 -15.36 -0.26
N GLN A 31 15.77 -14.67 -1.31
CA GLN A 31 16.03 -13.25 -1.50
C GLN A 31 14.86 -12.39 -1.00
N VAL A 32 15.20 -11.26 -0.39
CA VAL A 32 14.23 -10.32 0.19
C VAL A 32 14.32 -9.00 -0.59
N TYR A 33 13.22 -8.62 -1.22
CA TYR A 33 13.11 -7.40 -2.01
C TYR A 33 12.18 -6.41 -1.32
N PRO A 34 12.66 -5.25 -0.83
CA PRO A 34 11.81 -4.26 -0.20
C PRO A 34 10.83 -3.65 -1.21
N ILE A 35 9.56 -3.61 -0.86
CA ILE A 35 8.55 -2.89 -1.63
C ILE A 35 8.58 -1.41 -1.21
N GLN A 36 8.86 -0.54 -2.16
CA GLN A 36 8.95 0.90 -1.88
C GLN A 36 7.57 1.47 -1.55
N SER A 37 7.47 2.16 -0.43
CA SER A 37 6.26 2.89 -0.08
C SER A 37 6.03 4.08 -1.02
N GLN A 38 4.76 4.43 -1.22
CA GLN A 38 4.32 5.60 -1.96
C GLN A 38 3.23 6.32 -1.17
N GLN A 39 3.10 7.62 -1.39
CA GLN A 39 1.95 8.38 -0.91
C GLN A 39 0.88 8.42 -2.00
N THR A 40 -0.38 8.23 -1.59
CA THR A 40 -1.51 8.44 -2.50
C THR A 40 -1.72 9.94 -2.73
N GLN A 41 -2.36 10.27 -3.85
CA GLN A 41 -2.84 11.62 -4.10
C GLN A 41 -4.37 11.65 -4.00
N THR A 42 -4.91 12.78 -3.57
CA THR A 42 -6.34 12.97 -3.41
C THR A 42 -6.84 13.98 -4.42
N GLU A 43 -7.76 13.58 -5.30
CA GLU A 43 -8.48 14.48 -6.19
C GLU A 43 -9.86 14.76 -5.63
N VAL A 44 -10.17 16.03 -5.41
CA VAL A 44 -11.51 16.48 -5.00
C VAL A 44 -12.23 16.98 -6.24
N LYS A 45 -13.25 16.25 -6.70
CA LYS A 45 -14.12 16.72 -7.78
C LYS A 45 -15.29 17.48 -7.18
N PRO A 46 -15.47 18.78 -7.51
CA PRO A 46 -16.63 19.53 -7.06
C PRO A 46 -17.91 18.86 -7.59
N GLY A 47 -18.81 18.53 -6.69
CA GLY A 47 -20.12 17.98 -7.06
C GLY A 47 -21.03 19.08 -7.57
N TRP A 48 -21.23 19.19 -8.87
CA TRP A 48 -22.23 20.08 -9.48
C TRP A 48 -23.61 19.41 -9.42
N LYS A 49 -24.29 19.49 -8.31
CA LYS A 49 -25.75 19.37 -8.20
C LYS A 49 -26.22 20.32 -7.11
N ILE A 50 -26.71 21.47 -7.55
CA ILE A 50 -27.49 22.41 -6.76
C ILE A 50 -28.89 21.78 -6.62
N VAL A 51 -29.05 20.78 -5.81
CA VAL A 51 -30.34 20.35 -5.26
C VAL A 51 -30.00 19.74 -3.91
N ASP A 52 -30.48 20.36 -2.85
CA ASP A 52 -30.17 20.08 -1.45
C ASP A 52 -28.72 20.42 -1.05
N LEU A 53 -28.53 21.52 -0.42
CA LEU A 53 -27.42 22.15 0.30
C LEU A 53 -26.36 21.24 0.99
N GLN A 54 -26.23 20.02 0.57
CA GLN A 54 -25.13 19.11 0.89
C GLN A 54 -24.20 18.98 -0.31
N LEU A 55 -23.17 19.82 -0.36
CA LEU A 55 -22.01 19.67 -1.24
C LEU A 55 -21.34 18.30 -0.96
N LYS A 56 -21.84 17.24 -1.57
CA LYS A 56 -21.16 15.93 -1.58
C LYS A 56 -19.97 16.03 -2.52
N SER A 57 -18.86 16.55 -2.02
CA SER A 57 -17.60 16.49 -2.73
C SER A 57 -17.24 15.03 -3.02
N LYS A 58 -17.09 14.68 -4.30
CA LYS A 58 -16.56 13.38 -4.73
C LYS A 58 -15.05 13.47 -4.70
N TRP A 59 -14.43 12.83 -3.75
CA TRP A 59 -12.98 12.66 -3.68
C TRP A 59 -12.59 11.29 -4.17
N ALA A 60 -11.41 11.16 -4.73
CA ALA A 60 -10.81 9.90 -5.15
C ALA A 60 -9.34 9.89 -4.76
N LYS A 61 -8.88 8.76 -4.23
CA LYS A 61 -7.45 8.52 -3.99
C LYS A 61 -6.86 7.72 -5.13
N TYR A 62 -5.66 8.08 -5.56
CA TYR A 62 -5.00 7.43 -6.68
C TYR A 62 -3.48 7.44 -6.55
N LEU A 63 -2.84 6.60 -7.34
CA LEU A 63 -1.41 6.54 -7.56
C LEU A 63 -1.13 6.81 -9.03
N TRP A 64 -0.19 7.71 -9.32
CA TRP A 64 0.24 7.96 -10.68
C TRP A 64 0.87 6.72 -11.32
N GLY A 65 0.71 6.64 -12.63
CA GLY A 65 1.17 5.50 -13.43
C GLY A 65 0.19 4.33 -13.41
N THR A 66 0.25 3.56 -14.47
CA THR A 66 -0.66 2.43 -14.72
C THR A 66 -0.19 1.12 -14.11
N LYS A 67 1.09 1.03 -13.72
CA LYS A 67 1.73 -0.16 -13.15
C LYS A 67 2.60 0.20 -11.96
N SER A 68 2.74 -0.72 -11.05
CA SER A 68 3.72 -0.67 -9.97
C SER A 68 5.11 -0.97 -10.51
N LYS A 69 6.13 -0.45 -9.82
CA LYS A 69 7.53 -0.78 -10.13
C LYS A 69 7.87 -2.23 -9.76
N GLN A 70 7.21 -2.75 -8.72
CA GLN A 70 7.36 -4.13 -8.27
C GLN A 70 6.38 -5.02 -9.03
N LEU A 71 6.87 -5.80 -9.97
CA LEU A 71 6.13 -6.85 -10.67
C LEU A 71 6.44 -8.20 -10.00
N ILE A 72 5.41 -9.00 -9.77
CA ILE A 72 5.48 -10.31 -9.12
C ILE A 72 4.86 -11.34 -10.05
N ASP A 73 5.62 -12.37 -10.41
CA ASP A 73 5.19 -13.37 -11.39
C ASP A 73 4.39 -14.54 -10.77
N THR A 74 4.41 -14.67 -9.44
CA THR A 74 3.62 -15.70 -8.73
C THR A 74 2.29 -15.15 -8.23
N PRO A 75 1.18 -15.91 -8.34
CA PRO A 75 -0.13 -15.51 -7.81
C PRO A 75 -0.25 -15.67 -6.29
N SER A 76 0.68 -16.39 -5.66
CA SER A 76 0.70 -16.61 -4.21
C SER A 76 2.05 -16.15 -3.61
N PRO A 77 2.34 -14.84 -3.71
CA PRO A 77 3.61 -14.29 -3.23
C PRO A 77 3.71 -14.38 -1.71
N GLN A 78 4.94 -14.49 -1.22
CA GLN A 78 5.24 -14.41 0.19
C GLN A 78 5.75 -13.01 0.53
N PHE A 79 5.23 -12.43 1.61
CA PHE A 79 5.65 -11.11 2.08
C PHE A 79 6.15 -11.18 3.51
N ILE A 80 7.20 -10.43 3.78
CA ILE A 80 7.71 -10.18 5.12
C ILE A 80 7.19 -8.82 5.57
N ILE A 81 6.46 -8.80 6.67
CA ILE A 81 5.85 -7.60 7.26
C ILE A 81 6.60 -7.25 8.53
N ASP A 82 7.14 -6.04 8.59
CA ASP A 82 7.67 -5.42 9.79
C ASP A 82 6.54 -4.73 10.54
N THR A 83 6.24 -5.23 11.73
CA THR A 83 5.16 -4.73 12.60
C THR A 83 5.66 -3.89 13.76
N ASP A 84 6.93 -3.45 13.76
CA ASP A 84 7.42 -2.56 14.81
C ASP A 84 6.46 -1.39 15.01
N SER A 85 5.88 -1.28 16.20
CA SER A 85 4.85 -0.30 16.58
C SER A 85 3.50 -0.36 15.81
N LEU A 86 3.25 -1.36 14.96
CA LEU A 86 1.99 -1.55 14.22
C LEU A 86 1.36 -2.91 14.55
N VAL A 87 0.05 -3.01 14.35
CA VAL A 87 -0.70 -4.25 14.54
C VAL A 87 -0.98 -4.89 13.19
N LEU A 88 -0.64 -6.18 13.04
CA LEU A 88 -0.83 -6.89 11.78
C LEU A 88 -2.29 -6.92 11.32
N SER A 89 -3.26 -6.97 12.25
CA SER A 89 -4.69 -6.91 11.94
C SER A 89 -5.14 -5.60 11.27
N ASP A 90 -4.33 -4.55 11.36
CA ASP A 90 -4.59 -3.27 10.69
C ASP A 90 -4.09 -3.26 9.24
N LEU A 91 -3.35 -4.29 8.83
CA LEU A 91 -2.89 -4.44 7.46
C LEU A 91 -4.02 -4.91 6.55
N VAL A 92 -4.22 -4.20 5.45
CA VAL A 92 -5.19 -4.54 4.42
C VAL A 92 -4.55 -4.57 3.05
N LEU A 93 -5.01 -5.52 2.24
CA LEU A 93 -4.67 -5.63 0.82
C LEU A 93 -5.83 -5.10 -0.02
N ILE A 94 -5.55 -4.22 -0.97
CA ILE A 94 -6.55 -3.58 -1.82
C ILE A 94 -6.18 -3.78 -3.28
N LYS A 95 -7.11 -4.33 -4.08
CA LYS A 95 -7.00 -4.38 -5.53
C LYS A 95 -7.37 -3.02 -6.12
N LEU A 96 -6.50 -2.44 -6.94
CA LEU A 96 -6.67 -1.14 -7.56
C LEU A 96 -7.44 -1.26 -8.88
N LYS A 97 -8.08 -0.18 -9.28
CA LYS A 97 -8.65 -0.02 -10.63
C LYS A 97 -7.68 0.76 -11.50
N THR A 98 -7.14 0.13 -12.52
CA THR A 98 -6.27 0.80 -13.49
C THR A 98 -7.09 1.71 -14.41
N LYS A 99 -6.63 2.94 -14.57
CA LYS A 99 -7.13 3.96 -15.49
C LYS A 99 -6.05 4.27 -16.52
N LYS A 100 -6.35 5.17 -17.46
CA LYS A 100 -5.43 5.51 -18.56
C LYS A 100 -4.05 6.01 -18.09
N GLU A 101 -4.02 6.78 -17.00
CA GLU A 101 -2.80 7.43 -16.50
C GLU A 101 -2.48 7.13 -15.03
N TYR A 102 -3.41 6.51 -14.29
CA TYR A 102 -3.28 6.28 -12.86
C TYR A 102 -4.02 5.02 -12.40
N ARG A 103 -3.76 4.59 -11.19
CA ARG A 103 -4.46 3.53 -10.49
C ARG A 103 -5.29 4.13 -9.39
N SER A 104 -6.58 3.86 -9.38
CA SER A 104 -7.49 4.42 -8.38
C SER A 104 -7.82 3.41 -7.29
N ILE A 105 -7.90 3.89 -6.07
CA ILE A 105 -8.40 3.13 -4.94
C ILE A 105 -9.93 3.07 -5.04
N PRO A 106 -10.57 1.87 -5.01
CA PRO A 106 -12.02 1.74 -5.07
C PRO A 106 -12.70 2.44 -3.90
N LYS A 107 -13.84 3.07 -4.12
CA LYS A 107 -14.72 3.62 -3.06
C LYS A 107 -15.87 2.67 -2.77
N PRO A 108 -16.38 2.64 -1.54
CA PRO A 108 -15.74 2.95 -0.26
C PRO A 108 -14.94 1.76 0.24
N LEU A 109 -13.77 2.00 0.79
CA LEU A 109 -12.84 0.97 1.25
C LEU A 109 -13.38 0.08 2.37
N LEU A 110 -14.28 0.59 3.19
CA LEU A 110 -14.75 -0.08 4.40
C LEU A 110 -16.17 -0.66 4.29
N GLN A 111 -16.91 -0.43 3.20
CA GLN A 111 -18.31 -0.84 3.07
C GLN A 111 -18.57 -1.98 2.08
N ASP A 112 -17.64 -2.31 1.19
CA ASP A 112 -17.93 -3.16 0.02
C ASP A 112 -16.96 -4.33 -0.17
N ASN A 113 -16.49 -5.05 0.78
CA ASN A 113 -15.64 -6.26 0.62
C ASN A 113 -14.50 -6.11 -0.43
N LYS A 114 -14.04 -4.89 -0.69
CA LYS A 114 -12.99 -4.59 -1.68
C LYS A 114 -11.60 -4.51 -1.08
N CYS A 115 -11.49 -4.54 0.23
CA CYS A 115 -10.24 -4.74 0.93
C CYS A 115 -10.22 -6.14 1.56
N ILE A 116 -9.08 -6.78 1.45
CA ILE A 116 -8.81 -8.07 2.07
C ILE A 116 -8.05 -7.78 3.36
N HIS A 117 -8.67 -8.01 4.50
CA HIS A 117 -7.96 -7.92 5.78
C HIS A 117 -6.92 -9.03 5.88
N VAL A 118 -5.76 -8.71 6.43
CA VAL A 118 -4.72 -9.71 6.66
C VAL A 118 -5.00 -10.42 7.98
N ASP A 119 -5.70 -11.53 7.88
CA ASP A 119 -6.04 -12.42 8.99
C ASP A 119 -5.84 -13.91 8.61
N LEU A 120 -6.07 -14.82 9.56
CA LEU A 120 -5.85 -16.26 9.35
C LEU A 120 -6.83 -16.90 8.35
N SER A 121 -7.92 -16.22 7.97
CA SER A 121 -8.86 -16.72 6.94
C SER A 121 -8.42 -16.36 5.52
N THR A 122 -7.67 -15.27 5.39
CA THR A 122 -7.26 -14.69 4.10
C THR A 122 -5.78 -14.92 3.81
N PHE A 123 -4.95 -15.05 4.85
CA PHE A 123 -3.52 -15.26 4.73
C PHE A 123 -3.02 -16.39 5.66
N SER A 124 -2.09 -17.18 5.16
CA SER A 124 -1.21 -17.96 6.03
C SER A 124 -0.24 -17.00 6.70
N ILE A 125 -0.19 -17.02 8.04
CA ILE A 125 0.61 -16.10 8.84
C ILE A 125 1.53 -16.92 9.73
N SER A 126 2.82 -16.65 9.68
CA SER A 126 3.83 -17.29 10.54
C SER A 126 4.84 -16.25 11.05
N ALA A 127 5.40 -16.50 12.23
CA ALA A 127 6.49 -15.68 12.72
C ALA A 127 7.74 -15.94 11.85
N TYR A 128 8.34 -14.88 11.34
CA TYR A 128 9.59 -14.93 10.58
C TYR A 128 10.80 -14.71 11.51
N ARG A 129 10.73 -13.66 12.31
CA ARG A 129 11.65 -13.32 13.41
C ARG A 129 10.94 -12.34 14.35
N LYS A 130 11.61 -11.89 15.40
CA LYS A 130 11.03 -10.90 16.32
C LYS A 130 10.52 -9.68 15.52
N ASP A 131 9.26 -9.28 15.75
CA ASP A 131 8.57 -8.14 15.11
C ASP A 131 8.37 -8.25 13.58
N TYR A 132 8.66 -9.45 12.99
CA TYR A 132 8.47 -9.73 11.58
C TYR A 132 7.58 -10.95 11.36
N PHE A 133 6.60 -10.81 10.48
CA PHE A 133 5.71 -11.89 10.07
C PHE A 133 5.90 -12.22 8.60
N LEU A 134 5.90 -13.52 8.29
CA LEU A 134 5.76 -14.01 6.93
C LEU A 134 4.29 -14.23 6.66
N ILE A 135 3.75 -13.60 5.62
CA ILE A 135 2.37 -13.78 5.19
C ILE A 135 2.30 -14.24 3.74
N GLN A 136 1.32 -15.08 3.42
CA GLN A 136 1.06 -15.57 2.07
C GLN A 136 -0.46 -15.66 1.86
N PRO A 137 -1.01 -15.15 0.74
CA PRO A 137 -2.44 -15.30 0.44
C PRO A 137 -2.86 -16.77 0.42
N VAL A 138 -3.95 -17.13 1.11
CA VAL A 138 -4.54 -18.47 1.08
C VAL A 138 -5.15 -18.74 -0.30
N THR A 139 -5.84 -17.74 -0.86
CA THR A 139 -6.35 -17.78 -2.22
C THR A 139 -5.39 -17.04 -3.15
N PRO A 140 -4.99 -17.67 -4.28
CA PRO A 140 -4.14 -17.01 -5.27
C PRO A 140 -4.69 -15.65 -5.70
N LEU A 141 -3.84 -14.64 -5.78
CA LEU A 141 -4.22 -13.32 -6.24
C LEU A 141 -4.41 -13.33 -7.76
N GLU A 142 -5.48 -12.71 -8.21
CA GLU A 142 -5.70 -12.49 -9.64
C GLU A 142 -4.66 -11.50 -10.21
N PRO A 143 -4.34 -11.57 -11.51
CA PRO A 143 -3.52 -10.54 -12.15
C PRO A 143 -4.09 -9.14 -11.93
N GLY A 144 -3.22 -8.18 -11.68
CA GLY A 144 -3.64 -6.80 -11.45
C GLY A 144 -2.71 -5.99 -10.55
N GLU A 145 -3.16 -4.80 -10.24
CA GLU A 145 -2.46 -3.84 -9.40
C GLU A 145 -3.01 -3.91 -7.97
N TYR A 146 -2.11 -3.92 -7.00
CA TYR A 146 -2.44 -4.04 -5.58
C TYR A 146 -1.66 -3.04 -4.74
N ILE A 147 -2.20 -2.74 -3.57
CA ILE A 147 -1.49 -2.05 -2.49
C ILE A 147 -1.71 -2.77 -1.18
N PHE A 148 -0.69 -2.79 -0.35
CA PHE A 148 -0.86 -2.91 1.10
C PHE A 148 -0.96 -1.53 1.73
N THR A 149 -1.73 -1.41 2.79
CA THR A 149 -1.73 -0.26 3.70
C THR A 149 -2.16 -0.68 5.09
N PHE A 150 -1.72 0.05 6.11
CA PHE A 150 -2.23 -0.11 7.45
C PHE A 150 -3.37 0.89 7.68
N THR A 151 -4.49 0.43 8.23
CA THR A 151 -5.65 1.30 8.50
C THR A 151 -5.32 2.42 9.48
N THR A 152 -4.39 2.20 10.40
CA THR A 152 -3.87 3.22 11.32
C THR A 152 -3.03 4.30 10.62
N LEU A 153 -2.37 3.98 9.51
CA LEU A 153 -1.62 4.95 8.68
C LEU A 153 -2.48 5.59 7.59
N SER A 154 -3.72 5.16 7.50
CA SER A 154 -4.71 5.61 6.52
C SER A 154 -5.94 6.11 7.28
N PRO A 155 -5.81 7.22 8.03
CA PRO A 155 -6.90 7.70 8.86
C PRO A 155 -8.16 7.89 7.99
N VAL A 156 -9.30 7.48 8.54
CA VAL A 156 -10.63 7.56 7.92
C VAL A 156 -11.05 9.03 7.82
N GLY A 157 -10.24 9.82 7.16
CA GLY A 157 -10.46 11.23 6.86
C GLY A 157 -10.08 11.48 5.42
N ASP A 158 -10.99 12.09 4.68
CA ASP A 158 -10.91 12.23 3.23
C ASP A 158 -9.71 13.05 2.73
N PHE A 159 -8.97 13.72 3.61
CA PHE A 159 -8.00 14.75 3.26
C PHE A 159 -6.53 14.35 3.40
N PHE A 160 -6.22 13.21 4.02
CA PHE A 160 -4.83 12.79 4.22
C PHE A 160 -4.39 11.81 3.15
N ASP A 161 -3.17 11.98 2.65
CA ASP A 161 -2.55 11.02 1.76
C ASP A 161 -2.15 9.77 2.55
N TRP A 162 -2.41 8.61 1.96
CA TRP A 162 -2.10 7.33 2.57
C TRP A 162 -0.70 6.88 2.22
N ILE A 163 -0.04 6.24 3.16
CA ILE A 163 1.20 5.49 2.90
C ILE A 163 0.81 4.10 2.46
N VAL A 164 1.24 3.71 1.26
CA VAL A 164 0.89 2.44 0.64
C VAL A 164 2.12 1.77 0.05
N TRP A 165 2.09 0.43 -0.06
CA TRP A 165 3.13 -0.40 -0.69
C TRP A 165 2.55 -1.05 -1.93
N PRO A 166 2.75 -0.47 -3.12
CA PRO A 166 2.17 -0.93 -4.37
C PRO A 166 3.00 -2.05 -5.01
N PHE A 167 2.29 -3.04 -5.57
CA PHE A 167 2.86 -4.10 -6.40
C PHE A 167 1.87 -4.55 -7.47
N SER A 168 2.36 -5.25 -8.47
CA SER A 168 1.57 -5.84 -9.56
C SER A 168 1.72 -7.35 -9.54
N ILE A 169 0.62 -8.08 -9.75
CA ILE A 169 0.66 -9.51 -10.08
C ILE A 169 0.58 -9.65 -11.60
N ALA A 170 1.56 -10.33 -12.17
CA ALA A 170 1.63 -10.58 -13.60
C ALA A 170 0.47 -11.47 -14.08
N PRO A 171 0.00 -11.30 -15.34
CA PRO A 171 -0.86 -12.28 -15.98
C PRO A 171 -0.12 -13.63 -16.03
N GLN A 172 -0.75 -14.69 -15.60
CA GLN A 172 -0.23 -16.04 -15.81
C GLN A 172 -0.41 -16.37 -17.27
N ASN A 173 0.67 -16.71 -17.97
CA ASN A 173 0.55 -17.29 -19.30
C ASN A 173 -0.19 -18.63 -19.10
N ALA A 174 -1.37 -18.73 -19.71
CA ALA A 174 -2.04 -20.03 -19.85
C ALA A 174 -1.16 -20.84 -20.83
N ASP A 175 -0.40 -21.78 -20.29
CA ASP A 175 0.27 -22.82 -21.07
C ASP A 175 -0.75 -23.72 -21.75
#